data_401c68b9b9e2fe7c7283eb7c6ae5cdb5
#
_entry.id   401c68b9b9e2fe7c7283eb7c6ae5cdb5
#
_cell.length_a   1.000
_cell.length_b   1.000
_cell.length_c   1.000
_cell.angle_alpha   90.00
_cell.angle_beta   90.00
_cell.angle_gamma   90.00
#
_symmetry.space_group_name_H-M   'P 1'
#
loop_
_entity.id
_entity.type
_entity.pdbx_description
1 polymer ?
#
loop_
_entity_poly.entity_id
_entity_poly.type
_entity_poly.pdbx_seq_one_letter_code
_entity_poly.pdbx_strand_id
1 'polypeptide(L)'
;MSTHTLSVLVENSPGVLARVAGLFSRRAYNIDSLAVGPTENPDISRMTIVINVESHSLEQVIRQLDKLVNIIHIAELKLEDSVQAELLLVKISATSKNKFDVEAVLETYGASIVDEDSDSMTIEATGDAVKISDLLNALERFGIRELAQSGLVAIERGSGSLADRTLSTQSIPTADSGQADYQN
;
A
#
# COMPACT_ATOMS: atom_id res chain seq x y z
N MET A 1 3.09 -19.63 -5.57
CA MET A 1 3.11 -18.36 -4.82
C MET A 1 2.31 -17.34 -5.60
N SER A 2 1.50 -16.55 -4.95
CA SER A 2 0.70 -15.48 -5.55
C SER A 2 0.90 -14.19 -4.77
N THR A 3 0.82 -13.07 -5.47
CA THR A 3 0.93 -11.74 -4.84
C THR A 3 -0.41 -11.35 -4.26
N HIS A 4 -0.39 -10.91 -3.01
CA HIS A 4 -1.57 -10.48 -2.27
C HIS A 4 -1.36 -9.07 -1.73
N THR A 5 -2.36 -8.22 -1.88
CA THR A 5 -2.37 -6.85 -1.35
C THR A 5 -3.33 -6.78 -0.16
N LEU A 6 -2.79 -6.48 1.01
CA LEU A 6 -3.56 -6.30 2.25
C LEU A 6 -3.69 -4.81 2.57
N SER A 7 -4.90 -4.34 2.81
CA SER A 7 -5.17 -3.05 3.43
C SER A 7 -5.49 -3.26 4.91
N VAL A 8 -4.68 -2.69 5.78
CA VAL A 8 -4.76 -2.87 7.22
C VAL A 8 -4.97 -1.52 7.89
N LEU A 9 -6.12 -1.33 8.55
CA LEU A 9 -6.36 -0.18 9.41
C LEU A 9 -5.80 -0.47 10.80
N VAL A 10 -5.04 0.48 11.30
CA VAL A 10 -4.36 0.36 12.60
C VAL A 10 -4.50 1.65 13.40
N GLU A 11 -4.38 1.55 14.73
CA GLU A 11 -4.22 2.73 15.56
C GLU A 11 -3.00 3.54 15.12
N ASN A 12 -3.14 4.85 15.00
CA ASN A 12 -2.03 5.76 14.72
C ASN A 12 -1.23 6.01 16.00
N SER A 13 -0.51 5.01 16.48
CA SER A 13 0.27 5.05 17.71
C SER A 13 1.70 4.56 17.53
N PRO A 14 2.66 5.03 18.34
CA PRO A 14 4.05 4.60 18.25
C PRO A 14 4.22 3.09 18.41
N GLY A 15 5.09 2.50 17.58
CA GLY A 15 5.46 1.09 17.66
C GLY A 15 4.54 0.12 16.92
N VAL A 16 3.40 0.56 16.37
CA VAL A 16 2.47 -0.32 15.64
C VAL A 16 3.14 -0.90 14.41
N LEU A 17 3.80 -0.09 13.60
CA LEU A 17 4.56 -0.56 12.43
C LEU A 17 5.62 -1.60 12.81
N ALA A 18 6.35 -1.38 13.90
CA ALA A 18 7.37 -2.32 14.37
C ALA A 18 6.77 -3.67 14.80
N ARG A 19 5.58 -3.66 15.42
CA ARG A 19 4.86 -4.88 15.80
C ARG A 19 4.41 -5.68 14.58
N VAL A 20 3.85 -4.99 13.58
CA VAL A 20 3.44 -5.59 12.30
C VAL A 20 4.67 -6.16 11.58
N ALA A 21 5.72 -5.38 11.35
CA ALA A 21 6.95 -5.84 10.70
C ALA A 21 7.61 -7.01 11.45
N GLY A 22 7.64 -6.97 12.79
CA GLY A 22 8.15 -8.05 13.62
C GLY A 22 7.35 -9.34 13.51
N LEU A 23 6.05 -9.27 13.21
CA LEU A 23 5.22 -10.45 12.96
C LEU A 23 5.64 -11.15 11.67
N PHE A 24 5.85 -10.41 10.57
CA PHE A 24 6.31 -10.94 9.29
C PHE A 24 7.72 -11.54 9.43
N SER A 25 8.64 -10.80 10.05
CA SER A 25 10.03 -11.23 10.26
C SER A 25 10.15 -12.54 11.03
N ARG A 26 9.40 -12.69 12.14
CA ARG A 26 9.42 -13.93 12.93
C ARG A 26 8.93 -15.17 12.20
N ARG A 27 8.22 -14.99 11.08
CA ARG A 27 7.67 -16.08 10.25
C ARG A 27 8.40 -16.23 8.92
N ALA A 28 9.46 -15.46 8.72
CA ALA A 28 10.22 -15.43 7.47
C ALA A 28 9.37 -15.10 6.23
N TYR A 29 8.29 -14.32 6.41
CA TYR A 29 7.56 -13.77 5.28
C TYR A 29 8.25 -12.50 4.80
N ASN A 30 8.49 -12.41 3.49
CA ASN A 30 8.96 -11.18 2.86
C ASN A 30 7.79 -10.22 2.65
N ILE A 31 8.05 -8.93 2.87
CA ILE A 31 7.15 -7.84 2.48
C ILE A 31 7.74 -7.24 1.21
N ASP A 32 7.04 -7.39 0.08
CA ASP A 32 7.50 -6.90 -1.22
C ASP A 32 7.29 -5.38 -1.35
N SER A 33 6.20 -4.87 -0.76
CA SER A 33 5.89 -3.44 -0.72
C SER A 33 5.14 -3.09 0.58
N LEU A 34 5.46 -1.94 1.15
CA LEU A 34 4.83 -1.41 2.35
C LEU A 34 4.66 0.10 2.23
N ALA A 35 3.42 0.55 2.27
CA ALA A 35 3.08 1.97 2.42
C ALA A 35 2.28 2.17 3.70
N VAL A 36 2.60 3.22 4.45
CA VAL A 36 1.91 3.60 5.69
C VAL A 36 1.58 5.07 5.62
N GLY A 37 0.32 5.41 5.87
CA GLY A 37 -0.12 6.79 5.86
C GLY A 37 -1.32 7.02 6.76
N PRO A 38 -1.63 8.29 7.08
CA PRO A 38 -2.84 8.64 7.81
C PRO A 38 -4.09 8.31 6.98
N THR A 39 -5.22 8.21 7.66
CA THR A 39 -6.54 8.18 7.03
C THR A 39 -7.25 9.52 7.24
N GLU A 40 -8.51 9.61 6.85
CA GLU A 40 -9.40 10.72 7.17
C GLU A 40 -9.62 10.90 8.69
N ASN A 41 -9.36 9.84 9.47
CA ASN A 41 -9.34 9.90 10.93
C ASN A 41 -7.89 9.98 11.42
N PRO A 42 -7.47 11.05 12.14
CA PRO A 42 -6.09 11.24 12.61
C PRO A 42 -5.62 10.16 13.60
N ASP A 43 -6.54 9.45 14.26
CA ASP A 43 -6.22 8.38 15.21
C ASP A 43 -6.00 7.03 14.51
N ILE A 44 -6.24 6.95 13.19
CA ILE A 44 -6.14 5.73 12.39
C ILE A 44 -5.14 5.92 11.25
N SER A 45 -4.24 4.97 11.10
CA SER A 45 -3.37 4.85 9.93
C SER A 45 -3.77 3.66 9.07
N ARG A 46 -3.52 3.77 7.77
CA ARG A 46 -3.63 2.66 6.83
C ARG A 46 -2.25 2.15 6.46
N MET A 47 -2.08 0.84 6.53
CA MET A 47 -0.94 0.14 5.94
C MET A 47 -1.41 -0.61 4.71
N THR A 48 -0.76 -0.41 3.57
CA THR A 48 -0.91 -1.26 2.40
C THR A 48 0.31 -2.17 2.33
N ILE A 49 0.10 -3.47 2.44
CA ILE A 49 1.16 -4.47 2.53
C ILE A 49 1.03 -5.42 1.35
N VAL A 50 2.07 -5.51 0.52
CA VAL A 50 2.14 -6.47 -0.59
C VAL A 50 3.06 -7.61 -0.18
N ILE A 51 2.57 -8.84 -0.28
CA ILE A 51 3.30 -10.06 0.05
C ILE A 51 3.12 -11.12 -1.04
N ASN A 52 4.12 -11.97 -1.19
CA ASN A 52 4.09 -13.08 -2.13
C ASN A 52 4.11 -14.42 -1.37
N VAL A 53 2.94 -15.00 -1.18
CA VAL A 53 2.74 -16.23 -0.42
C VAL A 53 1.73 -17.14 -1.10
N GLU A 54 1.62 -18.38 -0.64
CA GLU A 54 0.52 -19.26 -1.04
C GLU A 54 -0.76 -18.92 -0.26
N SER A 55 -1.93 -19.18 -0.85
CA SER A 55 -3.22 -18.77 -0.29
C SER A 55 -3.47 -19.26 1.15
N HIS A 56 -3.07 -20.50 1.48
CA HIS A 56 -3.21 -21.01 2.85
C HIS A 56 -2.29 -20.27 3.86
N SER A 57 -1.15 -19.76 3.40
CA SER A 57 -0.23 -18.94 4.19
C SER A 57 -0.78 -17.54 4.42
N LEU A 58 -1.50 -16.99 3.42
CA LEU A 58 -2.19 -15.69 3.54
C LEU A 58 -3.20 -15.70 4.69
N GLU A 59 -4.05 -16.74 4.77
CA GLU A 59 -5.00 -16.85 5.87
C GLU A 59 -4.32 -16.91 7.25
N GLN A 60 -3.14 -17.54 7.32
CA GLN A 60 -2.36 -17.56 8.56
C GLN A 60 -1.83 -16.16 8.89
N VAL A 61 -1.32 -15.42 7.88
CA VAL A 61 -0.87 -14.03 8.05
C VAL A 61 -2.00 -13.16 8.59
N ILE A 62 -3.17 -13.19 7.95
CA ILE A 62 -4.35 -12.43 8.37
C ILE A 62 -4.74 -12.77 9.81
N ARG A 63 -4.88 -14.04 10.14
CA ARG A 63 -5.20 -14.49 11.52
C ARG A 63 -4.18 -14.05 12.56
N GLN A 64 -2.93 -13.88 12.19
CA GLN A 64 -1.90 -13.42 13.12
C GLN A 64 -1.87 -11.89 13.26
N LEU A 65 -2.14 -11.16 12.17
CA LEU A 65 -2.32 -9.71 12.23
C LEU A 65 -3.51 -9.36 13.12
N ASP A 66 -4.63 -10.06 12.95
CA ASP A 66 -5.87 -9.85 13.72
C ASP A 66 -5.72 -10.03 15.24
N LYS A 67 -4.67 -10.73 15.67
CA LYS A 67 -4.34 -10.87 17.11
C LYS A 67 -3.62 -9.66 17.72
N LEU A 68 -3.13 -8.75 16.90
CA LEU A 68 -2.48 -7.54 17.38
C LEU A 68 -3.55 -6.53 17.83
N VAL A 69 -3.48 -6.11 19.09
CA VAL A 69 -4.47 -5.21 19.70
C VAL A 69 -4.64 -3.86 18.98
N ASN A 70 -3.63 -3.44 18.23
CA ASN A 70 -3.65 -2.19 17.47
C ASN A 70 -4.23 -2.33 16.06
N ILE A 71 -4.61 -3.52 15.62
CA ILE A 71 -5.25 -3.76 14.33
C ILE A 71 -6.76 -3.51 14.50
N ILE A 72 -7.28 -2.65 13.63
CA ILE A 72 -8.70 -2.28 13.63
C ILE A 72 -9.46 -3.10 12.59
N HIS A 73 -8.87 -3.23 11.39
CA HIS A 73 -9.49 -3.99 10.30
C HIS A 73 -8.45 -4.45 9.29
N ILE A 74 -8.70 -5.58 8.64
CA ILE A 74 -7.87 -6.14 7.58
C ILE A 74 -8.76 -6.51 6.40
N ALA A 75 -8.38 -6.08 5.20
CA ALA A 75 -9.01 -6.51 3.95
C ALA A 75 -7.94 -6.92 2.93
N GLU A 76 -8.16 -8.03 2.24
CA GLU A 76 -7.43 -8.35 1.02
C GLU A 76 -8.05 -7.58 -0.14
N LEU A 77 -7.23 -6.84 -0.89
CA LEU A 77 -7.66 -6.05 -2.04
C LEU A 77 -7.22 -6.76 -3.32
N LYS A 78 -8.19 -7.28 -4.07
CA LYS A 78 -7.95 -7.84 -5.39
C LYS A 78 -7.76 -6.73 -6.41
N LEU A 79 -6.98 -6.98 -7.45
CA LEU A 79 -6.68 -5.99 -8.47
C LEU A 79 -7.94 -5.47 -9.17
N GLU A 80 -8.87 -6.38 -9.51
CA GLU A 80 -10.14 -6.05 -10.16
C GLU A 80 -11.08 -5.19 -9.31
N ASP A 81 -11.02 -5.35 -7.98
CA ASP A 81 -11.93 -4.71 -7.03
C ASP A 81 -11.30 -3.49 -6.33
N SER A 82 -10.10 -3.09 -6.72
CA SER A 82 -9.37 -1.99 -6.08
C SER A 82 -8.78 -0.99 -7.08
N VAL A 83 -8.48 0.20 -6.58
CA VAL A 83 -7.63 1.19 -7.24
C VAL A 83 -6.29 1.13 -6.55
N GLN A 84 -5.23 0.88 -7.32
CA GLN A 84 -3.87 0.73 -6.82
C GLN A 84 -2.95 1.69 -7.54
N ALA A 85 -2.05 2.32 -6.81
CA ALA A 85 -1.05 3.24 -7.36
C ALA A 85 0.20 3.28 -6.49
N GLU A 86 1.33 3.53 -7.12
CA GLU A 86 2.59 3.92 -6.47
C GLU A 86 3.21 5.11 -7.17
N LEU A 87 4.00 5.88 -6.45
CA LEU A 87 4.81 6.97 -6.97
C LEU A 87 6.22 6.47 -7.22
N LEU A 88 6.72 6.74 -8.41
CA LEU A 88 8.10 6.53 -8.82
C LEU A 88 8.80 7.88 -8.98
N LEU A 89 9.99 8.02 -8.41
CA LEU A 89 10.98 9.00 -8.79
C LEU A 89 12.19 8.26 -9.34
N VAL A 90 12.59 8.54 -10.57
CA VAL A 90 13.75 7.89 -11.20
C VAL A 90 14.65 8.91 -11.88
N LYS A 91 15.93 8.85 -11.55
CA LYS A 91 16.98 9.67 -12.17
C LYS A 91 17.69 8.85 -13.25
N ILE A 92 17.73 9.39 -14.45
CA ILE A 92 18.40 8.77 -15.61
C ILE A 92 19.54 9.63 -16.12
N SER A 93 20.46 9.02 -16.86
CA SER A 93 21.47 9.73 -17.64
C SER A 93 20.80 10.28 -18.91
N ALA A 94 20.68 11.57 -19.00
CA ALA A 94 20.09 12.23 -20.14
C ALA A 94 20.83 13.51 -20.48
N THR A 95 20.97 13.78 -21.76
CA THR A 95 21.58 14.98 -22.30
C THR A 95 20.65 15.59 -23.34
N SER A 96 20.92 16.80 -23.75
CA SER A 96 20.15 17.45 -24.81
C SER A 96 20.04 16.62 -26.11
N LYS A 97 20.96 15.65 -26.31
CA LYS A 97 20.95 14.78 -27.53
C LYS A 97 19.88 13.69 -27.50
N ASN A 98 19.54 13.18 -26.32
CA ASN A 98 18.53 12.11 -26.16
C ASN A 98 17.24 12.58 -25.46
N LYS A 99 17.12 13.87 -25.20
CA LYS A 99 15.95 14.46 -24.54
C LYS A 99 14.66 14.14 -25.27
N PHE A 100 14.62 14.27 -26.58
CA PHE A 100 13.43 13.95 -27.38
C PHE A 100 13.00 12.49 -27.26
N ASP A 101 13.96 11.57 -27.22
CA ASP A 101 13.66 10.14 -27.04
C ASP A 101 13.12 9.84 -25.64
N VAL A 102 13.62 10.54 -24.62
CA VAL A 102 13.09 10.46 -23.25
C VAL A 102 11.66 10.98 -23.20
N GLU A 103 11.40 12.19 -23.74
CA GLU A 103 10.07 12.81 -23.75
C GLU A 103 9.03 11.91 -24.45
N ALA A 104 9.38 11.25 -25.55
CA ALA A 104 8.49 10.30 -26.22
C ALA A 104 8.12 9.10 -25.36
N VAL A 105 9.05 8.59 -24.54
CA VAL A 105 8.74 7.54 -23.56
C VAL A 105 7.82 8.10 -22.48
N LEU A 106 8.11 9.28 -21.93
CA LEU A 106 7.31 9.86 -20.86
C LEU A 106 5.86 10.13 -21.29
N GLU A 107 5.65 10.60 -22.52
CA GLU A 107 4.30 10.79 -23.05
C GLU A 107 3.50 9.49 -23.09
N THR A 108 4.15 8.38 -23.49
CA THR A 108 3.51 7.06 -23.54
C THR A 108 2.99 6.60 -22.17
N TYR A 109 3.73 6.90 -21.11
CA TYR A 109 3.40 6.47 -19.74
C TYR A 109 2.77 7.57 -18.88
N GLY A 110 2.53 8.77 -19.42
CA GLY A 110 2.00 9.90 -18.65
C GLY A 110 2.91 10.27 -17.47
N ALA A 111 4.22 10.24 -17.71
CA ALA A 111 5.25 10.63 -16.75
C ALA A 111 5.75 12.04 -17.04
N SER A 112 6.41 12.70 -16.08
CA SER A 112 6.88 14.07 -16.20
C SER A 112 8.32 14.22 -15.72
N ILE A 113 9.05 15.17 -16.33
CA ILE A 113 10.36 15.60 -15.83
C ILE A 113 10.12 16.59 -14.70
N VAL A 114 10.65 16.29 -13.50
CA VAL A 114 10.54 17.15 -12.32
C VAL A 114 11.85 17.86 -11.97
N ASP A 115 12.97 17.39 -12.53
CA ASP A 115 14.27 18.01 -12.39
C ASP A 115 15.14 17.69 -13.61
N GLU A 116 15.91 18.65 -14.09
CA GLU A 116 16.77 18.51 -15.25
C GLU A 116 18.12 19.22 -15.02
N ASP A 117 19.20 18.51 -15.27
CA ASP A 117 20.55 19.05 -15.26
C ASP A 117 21.26 18.75 -16.61
N SER A 118 22.50 19.17 -16.74
CA SER A 118 23.32 19.05 -17.97
C SER A 118 23.44 17.62 -18.50
N ASP A 119 23.44 16.61 -17.60
CA ASP A 119 23.68 15.21 -17.94
C ASP A 119 22.71 14.23 -17.27
N SER A 120 21.64 14.72 -16.63
CA SER A 120 20.64 13.90 -15.95
C SER A 120 19.25 14.52 -15.97
N MET A 121 18.25 13.66 -15.90
CA MET A 121 16.84 14.03 -15.70
C MET A 121 16.26 13.18 -14.59
N THR A 122 15.47 13.82 -13.70
CA THR A 122 14.65 13.14 -12.71
C THR A 122 13.20 13.14 -13.19
N ILE A 123 12.62 11.95 -13.25
CA ILE A 123 11.30 11.68 -13.77
C ILE A 123 10.40 11.28 -12.63
N GLU A 124 9.19 11.83 -12.61
CA GLU A 124 8.09 11.42 -11.74
C GLU A 124 7.04 10.66 -12.53
N ALA A 125 6.55 9.56 -11.98
CA ALA A 125 5.43 8.83 -12.53
C ALA A 125 4.56 8.24 -11.41
N THR A 126 3.27 8.12 -11.69
CA THR A 126 2.32 7.38 -10.84
C THR A 126 1.59 6.34 -11.68
N GLY A 127 1.32 5.20 -11.09
CA GLY A 127 0.60 4.11 -11.75
C GLY A 127 0.54 2.85 -10.91
N ASP A 128 -0.09 1.84 -11.46
CA ASP A 128 -0.02 0.49 -10.90
C ASP A 128 1.37 -0.14 -11.13
N ALA A 129 1.62 -1.27 -10.50
CA ALA A 129 2.92 -1.95 -10.57
C ALA A 129 3.33 -2.34 -12.01
N VAL A 130 2.36 -2.65 -12.88
CA VAL A 130 2.63 -2.99 -14.29
C VAL A 130 3.13 -1.78 -15.05
N LYS A 131 2.39 -0.66 -14.97
CA LYS A 131 2.78 0.60 -15.60
C LYS A 131 4.15 1.08 -15.15
N ILE A 132 4.44 1.02 -13.84
CA ILE A 132 5.74 1.44 -13.28
C ILE A 132 6.86 0.53 -13.75
N SER A 133 6.65 -0.79 -13.78
CA SER A 133 7.62 -1.74 -14.31
C SER A 133 7.92 -1.52 -15.78
N ASP A 134 6.89 -1.31 -16.61
CA ASP A 134 7.04 -1.08 -18.03
C ASP A 134 7.78 0.24 -18.33
N LEU A 135 7.48 1.30 -17.56
CA LEU A 135 8.20 2.57 -17.65
C LEU A 135 9.68 2.39 -17.30
N LEU A 136 10.01 1.68 -16.20
CA LEU A 136 11.39 1.42 -15.81
C LEU A 136 12.15 0.65 -16.90
N ASN A 137 11.55 -0.40 -17.46
CA ASN A 137 12.13 -1.15 -18.59
C ASN A 137 12.39 -0.25 -19.81
N ALA A 138 11.46 0.66 -20.13
CA ALA A 138 11.65 1.61 -21.24
C ALA A 138 12.76 2.63 -20.97
N LEU A 139 13.00 2.98 -19.69
CA LEU A 139 14.04 3.93 -19.29
C LEU A 139 15.43 3.31 -19.11
N GLU A 140 15.56 1.97 -18.98
CA GLU A 140 16.85 1.29 -18.80
C GLU A 140 17.89 1.68 -19.86
N ARG A 141 17.48 1.85 -21.12
CA ARG A 141 18.36 2.23 -22.23
C ARG A 141 19.05 3.59 -22.06
N PHE A 142 18.52 4.44 -21.21
CA PHE A 142 19.12 5.76 -20.90
C PHE A 142 20.08 5.70 -19.72
N GLY A 143 20.14 4.57 -19.01
CA GLY A 143 20.98 4.39 -17.82
C GLY A 143 20.37 4.98 -16.57
N ILE A 144 19.69 4.14 -15.78
CA ILE A 144 19.14 4.52 -14.48
C ILE A 144 20.29 4.73 -13.49
N ARG A 145 20.33 5.91 -12.87
CA ARG A 145 21.32 6.29 -11.84
C ARG A 145 20.81 6.04 -10.44
N GLU A 146 19.53 6.33 -10.21
CA GLU A 146 18.89 6.24 -8.89
C GLU A 146 17.37 6.09 -9.08
N LEU A 147 16.73 5.35 -8.18
CA LEU A 147 15.27 5.28 -8.14
C LEU A 147 14.76 5.23 -6.70
N ALA A 148 13.58 5.79 -6.49
CA ALA A 148 12.82 5.68 -5.26
C ALA A 148 11.35 5.39 -5.58
N GLN A 149 10.75 4.44 -4.87
CA GLN A 149 9.34 4.08 -4.99
C GLN A 149 8.66 4.23 -3.63
N SER A 150 7.43 4.75 -3.63
CA SER A 150 6.67 4.98 -2.40
C SER A 150 6.18 3.69 -1.73
N GLY A 151 6.19 2.58 -2.45
CA GLY A 151 5.36 1.43 -2.16
C GLY A 151 3.92 1.62 -2.67
N LEU A 152 3.20 0.50 -2.82
CA LEU A 152 1.84 0.48 -3.35
C LEU A 152 0.85 1.03 -2.31
N VAL A 153 0.00 1.97 -2.71
CA VAL A 153 -1.20 2.36 -1.97
C VAL A 153 -2.43 1.81 -2.69
N ALA A 154 -3.45 1.38 -1.94
CA ALA A 154 -4.64 0.77 -2.52
C ALA A 154 -5.89 1.05 -1.70
N ILE A 155 -7.01 1.26 -2.40
CA ILE A 155 -8.35 1.37 -1.83
C ILE A 155 -9.34 0.54 -2.65
N GLU A 156 -10.43 0.10 -2.04
CA GLU A 156 -11.52 -0.58 -2.76
C GLU A 156 -12.20 0.36 -3.75
N ARG A 157 -12.72 -0.21 -4.84
CA ARG A 157 -13.58 0.50 -5.78
C ARG A 157 -14.99 0.66 -5.21
N GLY A 158 -15.71 1.66 -5.70
CA GLY A 158 -17.10 1.91 -5.32
C GLY A 158 -17.24 2.92 -4.20
N SER A 159 -18.43 3.02 -3.61
CA SER A 159 -18.82 4.05 -2.63
C SER A 159 -18.57 3.64 -1.18
N GLY A 160 -18.28 2.37 -0.91
CA GLY A 160 -18.02 1.89 0.44
C GLY A 160 -16.60 2.23 0.92
N SER A 161 -16.45 2.56 2.19
CA SER A 161 -15.13 2.72 2.81
C SER A 161 -14.84 1.56 3.77
N LEU A 162 -13.54 1.28 3.97
CA LEU A 162 -13.11 0.29 4.94
C LEU A 162 -13.46 0.74 6.37
N ALA A 163 -13.46 2.05 6.64
CA ALA A 163 -13.83 2.64 7.92
C ALA A 163 -15.33 2.44 8.23
N ASP A 164 -16.22 2.59 7.25
CA ASP A 164 -17.67 2.38 7.44
C ASP A 164 -17.99 0.95 7.84
N ARG A 165 -17.29 -0.03 7.29
CA ARG A 165 -17.44 -1.44 7.65
C ARG A 165 -16.98 -1.72 9.07
N THR A 166 -15.94 -1.05 9.53
CA THR A 166 -15.41 -1.21 10.89
C THR A 166 -16.40 -0.68 11.92
N LEU A 167 -17.03 0.47 11.67
CA LEU A 167 -18.03 1.05 12.56
C LEU A 167 -19.30 0.19 12.63
N SER A 168 -19.70 -0.45 11.54
CA SER A 168 -20.86 -1.37 11.51
C SER A 168 -20.60 -2.68 12.27
N THR A 169 -19.34 -3.10 12.40
CA THR A 169 -18.97 -4.34 13.11
C THR A 169 -18.78 -4.09 14.62
N GLN A 170 -18.53 -2.86 15.05
CA GLN A 170 -18.38 -2.49 16.46
C GLN A 170 -19.71 -2.16 17.19
N SER A 171 -20.84 -2.17 16.50
CA SER A 171 -22.16 -2.13 17.16
C SER A 171 -22.45 -3.49 17.81
N ILE A 172 -21.73 -3.80 18.89
CA ILE A 172 -22.05 -4.92 19.80
C ILE A 172 -23.38 -4.58 20.44
N PRO A 173 -24.39 -5.48 20.47
CA PRO A 173 -25.59 -5.25 21.24
C PRO A 173 -25.22 -5.07 22.72
N THR A 174 -25.53 -3.93 23.28
CA THR A 174 -25.50 -3.74 24.73
C THR A 174 -26.35 -4.85 25.34
N ALA A 175 -25.73 -5.71 26.13
CA ALA A 175 -26.42 -6.73 26.91
C ALA A 175 -27.53 -6.03 27.70
N ASP A 176 -28.75 -6.47 27.46
CA ASP A 176 -29.94 -6.12 28.18
C ASP A 176 -29.68 -6.30 29.69
N SER A 177 -29.66 -5.20 30.44
CA SER A 177 -29.58 -5.24 31.90
C SER A 177 -30.90 -5.75 32.42
N GLY A 178 -31.01 -7.10 32.48
CA GLY A 178 -32.11 -7.73 33.16
C GLY A 178 -32.16 -7.26 34.61
N GLN A 179 -33.14 -6.43 34.92
CA GLN A 179 -33.59 -6.12 36.25
C GLN A 179 -33.95 -7.45 36.97
N ALA A 180 -33.11 -7.89 37.88
CA ALA A 180 -33.48 -8.91 38.83
C ALA A 180 -34.27 -8.22 39.95
N ASP A 181 -35.60 -8.32 39.89
CA ASP A 181 -36.47 -8.09 41.02
C ASP A 181 -36.16 -9.10 42.12
N TYR A 182 -35.56 -8.66 43.18
CA TYR A 182 -35.58 -9.35 44.48
C TYR A 182 -36.72 -8.78 45.29
N GLN A 183 -37.89 -9.41 45.26
CA GLN A 183 -38.90 -9.33 46.33
C GLN A 183 -38.77 -10.59 47.21
N ASN A 184 -38.70 -10.32 48.50
CA ASN A 184 -38.81 -11.14 49.73
C ASN A 184 -37.54 -11.79 50.21
#